data_b7cf2998cc002cc7266cb5c48240e3b6
#
_entry.id   b7cf2998cc002cc7266cb5c48240e3b6
#
_cell.length_a   1.000
_cell.length_b   1.000
_cell.length_c   1.000
_cell.angle_alpha   90.00
_cell.angle_beta   90.00
_cell.angle_gamma   90.00
#
_symmetry.space_group_name_H-M   'P 1'
#
loop_
_entity.id
_entity.type
_entity.pdbx_description
1 polymer ?
#
loop_
_entity_poly.entity_id
_entity_poly.type
_entity_poly.pdbx_seq_one_letter_code
_entity_poly.pdbx_strand_id
1 'polypeptide(L)'
;MDSGLATAWRPGMTSKESAGLMMHQAISIAHLNKTYASGFQALKDINLDIPHGEIFALLGPNGAGKTTLINVICGIVKPSTGTVTVDGHDILTDYRASRAMVGLVPQELTTDAFETPPASMRFSRGLFGKPPNPGHIEKVLRDLSLWDKKDSRIMTLSGGMKRRVLIAKALAHEPQILFLDEPTAGVDVELRKDMWQLVRALRASGVTIILTTHYIEEAEEMADRVGVINKGEIILVEDKVELMRKLGRKQLTLELHERIDAIPATLDDYHLTLGADGKELIYTYDTRGERTGITALLDALHLAGIRFRDLHTTQSSLEDIFVGLLRHQP
;
A
#
# COMPACT_ATOMS: atom_id res chain seq x y z
N MET A 1 25.02 58.51 39.38
CA MET A 1 25.73 57.46 38.65
C MET A 1 24.85 56.20 38.77
N ASP A 2 23.82 56.11 38.14
CA ASP A 2 23.41 56.02 36.80
C ASP A 2 23.88 54.75 36.12
N SER A 3 22.97 53.88 35.84
CA SER A 3 22.82 53.19 34.60
C SER A 3 21.64 52.22 34.65
N GLY A 4 20.55 52.68 34.05
CA GLY A 4 19.38 51.85 33.75
C GLY A 4 19.72 50.82 32.64
N LEU A 5 19.21 49.65 32.78
CA LEU A 5 19.13 48.64 31.68
C LEU A 5 17.69 48.45 31.30
N ALA A 6 17.33 49.13 30.23
CA ALA A 6 16.09 48.92 29.50
C ALA A 6 16.11 47.58 28.78
N THR A 7 15.22 46.68 29.14
CA THR A 7 14.93 45.45 28.39
C THR A 7 14.22 45.81 27.09
N ALA A 8 14.91 45.69 25.98
CA ALA A 8 14.35 45.85 24.65
C ALA A 8 13.49 44.64 24.26
N TRP A 9 12.19 44.83 24.27
CA TRP A 9 11.22 43.98 23.62
C TRP A 9 11.43 44.04 22.08
N ARG A 10 11.71 42.91 21.43
CA ARG A 10 11.80 42.81 19.97
C ARG A 10 10.45 42.34 19.42
N PRO A 11 9.68 43.18 18.74
CA PRO A 11 8.58 42.73 17.89
C PRO A 11 9.13 42.41 16.51
N GLY A 12 8.74 41.29 15.93
CA GLY A 12 8.97 41.05 14.50
C GLY A 12 9.44 39.66 14.14
N MET A 13 8.78 38.66 14.61
CA MET A 13 8.72 37.42 13.81
C MET A 13 7.60 37.57 12.82
N THR A 14 7.98 37.90 11.59
CA THR A 14 7.08 38.01 10.46
C THR A 14 6.52 36.61 10.13
N SER A 15 5.25 36.59 9.72
CA SER A 15 4.46 35.44 9.26
C SER A 15 5.04 34.70 8.03
N LYS A 16 6.34 34.80 7.78
CA LYS A 16 7.11 34.09 6.74
C LYS A 16 7.95 32.93 7.27
N GLU A 17 8.11 32.79 8.58
CA GLU A 17 8.86 31.64 9.16
C GLU A 17 7.99 30.47 9.61
N SER A 18 6.67 30.61 9.54
CA SER A 18 5.73 29.49 9.64
C SER A 18 5.35 28.86 8.30
N ALA A 19 6.05 29.21 7.21
CA ALA A 19 6.15 28.33 6.04
C ALA A 19 7.06 27.15 6.43
N GLY A 20 6.58 26.39 7.42
CA GLY A 20 7.15 25.08 7.76
C GLY A 20 7.36 24.31 6.48
N LEU A 21 8.48 23.61 6.37
CA LEU A 21 8.80 22.66 5.32
C LEU A 21 7.50 22.11 4.72
N MET A 22 7.08 22.65 3.59
CA MET A 22 6.16 21.94 2.70
C MET A 22 6.96 20.74 2.26
N MET A 23 6.79 19.61 2.94
CA MET A 23 7.28 18.34 2.46
C MET A 23 6.62 18.17 1.10
N HIS A 24 7.39 18.37 0.03
CA HIS A 24 6.90 18.13 -1.32
C HIS A 24 6.36 16.70 -1.35
N GLN A 25 5.08 16.57 -1.68
CA GLN A 25 4.45 15.27 -1.84
C GLN A 25 4.99 14.64 -3.11
N ALA A 26 5.30 13.34 -3.06
CA ALA A 26 5.64 12.59 -4.26
C ALA A 26 4.49 12.64 -5.27
N ILE A 27 3.26 12.53 -4.76
CA ILE A 27 2.04 12.67 -5.55
C ILE A 27 1.03 13.48 -4.75
N SER A 28 0.38 14.46 -5.42
CA SER A 28 -0.77 15.16 -4.86
C SER A 28 -1.91 15.18 -5.87
N ILE A 29 -3.10 14.81 -5.42
CA ILE A 29 -4.32 14.69 -6.21
C ILE A 29 -5.43 15.47 -5.52
N ALA A 30 -6.07 16.38 -6.26
CA ALA A 30 -7.18 17.14 -5.75
C ALA A 30 -8.38 17.11 -6.71
N HIS A 31 -9.54 16.71 -6.18
CA HIS A 31 -10.85 16.67 -6.86
C HIS A 31 -10.82 15.94 -8.20
N LEU A 32 -10.03 14.88 -8.32
CA LEU A 32 -9.83 14.15 -9.56
C LEU A 32 -11.08 13.34 -9.91
N ASN A 33 -11.60 13.59 -11.13
CA ASN A 33 -12.68 12.82 -11.72
C ASN A 33 -12.27 12.25 -13.07
N LYS A 34 -12.76 11.06 -13.38
CA LYS A 34 -12.60 10.45 -14.70
C LYS A 34 -13.89 9.79 -15.16
N THR A 35 -14.45 10.33 -16.24
CA THR A 35 -15.56 9.73 -16.99
C THR A 35 -15.08 9.40 -18.39
N TYR A 36 -15.34 8.18 -18.85
CA TYR A 36 -15.04 7.74 -20.22
C TYR A 36 -16.13 8.14 -21.19
N ALA A 37 -15.84 8.08 -22.49
CA ALA A 37 -16.81 8.43 -23.54
C ALA A 37 -18.12 7.59 -23.52
N SER A 38 -18.05 6.39 -22.93
CA SER A 38 -19.22 5.54 -22.68
C SER A 38 -20.19 6.05 -21.62
N GLY A 39 -19.84 7.14 -20.91
CA GLY A 39 -20.56 7.62 -19.72
C GLY A 39 -20.14 6.94 -18.41
N PHE A 40 -19.28 5.93 -18.46
CA PHE A 40 -18.81 5.26 -17.25
C PHE A 40 -17.86 6.16 -16.47
N GLN A 41 -18.25 6.50 -15.24
CA GLN A 41 -17.43 7.27 -14.30
C GLN A 41 -16.54 6.32 -13.48
N ALA A 42 -15.27 6.30 -13.83
CA ALA A 42 -14.27 5.40 -13.23
C ALA A 42 -13.62 5.96 -11.96
N LEU A 43 -13.55 7.30 -11.84
CA LEU A 43 -13.03 7.99 -10.64
C LEU A 43 -13.96 9.13 -10.28
N LYS A 44 -14.18 9.30 -8.98
CA LYS A 44 -15.12 10.28 -8.42
C LYS A 44 -14.47 11.00 -7.26
N ASP A 45 -14.23 12.28 -7.43
CA ASP A 45 -13.69 13.20 -6.44
C ASP A 45 -12.51 12.65 -5.63
N ILE A 46 -11.52 12.06 -6.32
CA ILE A 46 -10.35 11.49 -5.67
C ILE A 46 -9.49 12.61 -5.10
N ASN A 47 -9.20 12.52 -3.81
CA ASN A 47 -8.28 13.38 -3.08
C ASN A 47 -7.26 12.47 -2.38
N LEU A 48 -5.94 12.65 -2.70
CA LEU A 48 -4.90 11.76 -2.20
C LEU A 48 -3.54 12.45 -2.24
N ASP A 49 -2.84 12.43 -1.11
CA ASP A 49 -1.45 12.86 -0.99
C ASP A 49 -0.57 11.68 -0.59
N ILE A 50 0.53 11.47 -1.33
CA ILE A 50 1.51 10.42 -1.07
C ILE A 50 2.87 11.10 -0.85
N PRO A 51 3.45 11.01 0.36
CA PRO A 51 4.78 11.53 0.65
C PRO A 51 5.90 10.71 -0.03
N HIS A 52 7.08 11.30 -0.09
CA HIS A 52 8.27 10.61 -0.62
C HIS A 52 8.75 9.48 0.29
N GLY A 53 9.31 8.44 -0.31
CA GLY A 53 10.04 7.38 0.38
C GLY A 53 9.16 6.35 1.13
N GLU A 54 7.85 6.34 0.88
CA GLU A 54 6.94 5.33 1.43
C GLU A 54 6.55 4.25 0.42
N ILE A 55 6.05 3.13 0.93
CA ILE A 55 5.29 2.15 0.17
C ILE A 55 3.81 2.40 0.45
N PHE A 56 3.11 2.91 -0.56
CA PHE A 56 1.66 3.12 -0.52
C PHE A 56 0.94 1.98 -1.24
N ALA A 57 0.09 1.24 -0.54
CA ALA A 57 -0.74 0.20 -1.13
C ALA A 57 -2.16 0.70 -1.39
N LEU A 58 -2.62 0.63 -2.64
CA LEU A 58 -3.99 0.93 -3.02
C LEU A 58 -4.78 -0.37 -3.15
N LEU A 59 -5.61 -0.66 -2.15
CA LEU A 59 -6.49 -1.82 -2.08
C LEU A 59 -7.85 -1.54 -2.70
N GLY A 60 -8.40 -2.53 -3.37
CA GLY A 60 -9.76 -2.43 -3.90
C GLY A 60 -10.12 -3.64 -4.78
N PRO A 61 -11.40 -3.94 -4.94
CA PRO A 61 -11.86 -5.01 -5.82
C PRO A 61 -11.54 -4.72 -7.29
N ASN A 62 -11.69 -5.73 -8.14
CA ASN A 62 -11.56 -5.53 -9.59
C ASN A 62 -12.63 -4.54 -10.08
N GLY A 63 -12.21 -3.61 -10.94
CA GLY A 63 -13.09 -2.53 -11.43
C GLY A 63 -13.28 -1.36 -10.46
N ALA A 64 -12.64 -1.33 -9.29
CA ALA A 64 -12.74 -0.23 -8.33
C ALA A 64 -12.14 1.11 -8.81
N GLY A 65 -11.32 1.10 -9.89
CA GLY A 65 -10.68 2.30 -10.42
C GLY A 65 -9.16 2.36 -10.25
N LYS A 66 -8.52 1.36 -9.63
CA LYS A 66 -7.06 1.32 -9.33
C LYS A 66 -6.20 1.61 -10.56
N THR A 67 -6.33 0.79 -11.62
CA THR A 67 -5.57 0.96 -12.87
C THR A 67 -5.89 2.28 -13.58
N THR A 68 -7.14 2.75 -13.50
CA THR A 68 -7.50 4.07 -14.05
C THR A 68 -6.78 5.19 -13.32
N LEU A 69 -6.72 5.14 -11.98
CA LEU A 69 -6.00 6.12 -11.17
C LEU A 69 -4.51 6.15 -11.51
N ILE A 70 -3.85 4.99 -11.54
CA ILE A 70 -2.45 4.89 -11.98
C ILE A 70 -2.26 5.48 -13.38
N ASN A 71 -3.09 5.10 -14.35
CA ASN A 71 -2.98 5.58 -15.72
C ASN A 71 -3.16 7.09 -15.84
N VAL A 72 -3.98 7.70 -14.98
CA VAL A 72 -4.10 9.17 -14.92
C VAL A 72 -2.83 9.78 -14.36
N ILE A 73 -2.31 9.31 -13.24
CA ILE A 73 -1.08 9.84 -12.62
C ILE A 73 0.11 9.71 -13.57
N CYS A 74 0.25 8.56 -14.25
CA CYS A 74 1.31 8.33 -15.24
C CYS A 74 1.10 9.11 -16.56
N GLY A 75 0.01 9.88 -16.69
CA GLY A 75 -0.31 10.68 -17.88
C GLY A 75 -0.68 9.86 -19.12
N ILE A 76 -1.08 8.59 -18.96
CA ILE A 76 -1.58 7.72 -20.04
C ILE A 76 -3.03 8.07 -20.36
N VAL A 77 -3.83 8.34 -19.33
CA VAL A 77 -5.23 8.72 -19.45
C VAL A 77 -5.40 10.15 -18.93
N LYS A 78 -6.05 11.02 -19.72
CA LYS A 78 -6.36 12.39 -19.25
C LYS A 78 -7.50 12.37 -18.23
N PRO A 79 -7.39 13.15 -17.13
CA PRO A 79 -8.49 13.36 -16.20
C PRO A 79 -9.66 14.08 -16.91
N SER A 80 -10.87 13.93 -16.37
CA SER A 80 -12.02 14.74 -16.80
C SER A 80 -12.03 16.10 -16.09
N THR A 81 -11.78 16.12 -14.78
CA THR A 81 -11.60 17.30 -13.95
C THR A 81 -10.62 17.02 -12.81
N GLY A 82 -10.22 18.05 -12.07
CA GLY A 82 -9.29 17.94 -10.97
C GLY A 82 -7.83 18.15 -11.40
N THR A 83 -6.93 18.12 -10.42
CA THR A 83 -5.50 18.34 -10.62
C THR A 83 -4.71 17.17 -10.06
N VAL A 84 -3.60 16.84 -10.73
CA VAL A 84 -2.64 15.82 -10.28
C VAL A 84 -1.25 16.38 -10.49
N THR A 85 -0.45 16.36 -9.43
CA THR A 85 0.97 16.71 -9.52
C THR A 85 1.85 15.55 -9.07
N VAL A 86 3.00 15.42 -9.70
CA VAL A 86 4.05 14.45 -9.40
C VAL A 86 5.31 15.25 -9.07
N ASP A 87 5.77 15.19 -7.84
CA ASP A 87 6.87 16.00 -7.32
C ASP A 87 6.70 17.50 -7.62
N GLY A 88 5.46 18.01 -7.46
CA GLY A 88 5.08 19.40 -7.76
C GLY A 88 4.84 19.71 -9.23
N HIS A 89 5.12 18.79 -10.18
CA HIS A 89 4.90 18.95 -11.61
C HIS A 89 3.51 18.49 -12.03
N ASP A 90 2.71 19.39 -12.60
CA ASP A 90 1.38 19.04 -13.11
C ASP A 90 1.47 18.09 -14.30
N ILE A 91 0.68 17.00 -14.26
CA ILE A 91 0.74 15.93 -15.26
C ILE A 91 0.28 16.35 -16.67
N LEU A 92 -0.39 17.46 -16.83
CA LEU A 92 -0.89 17.97 -18.11
C LEU A 92 0.00 19.07 -18.68
N THR A 93 0.34 20.07 -17.87
CA THR A 93 1.10 21.25 -18.29
C THR A 93 2.60 20.99 -18.26
N ASP A 94 3.10 20.24 -17.29
CA ASP A 94 4.51 19.89 -17.12
C ASP A 94 4.77 18.37 -17.28
N TYR A 95 4.10 17.77 -18.26
CA TYR A 95 4.03 16.31 -18.45
C TYR A 95 5.40 15.66 -18.69
N ARG A 96 6.39 16.37 -19.23
CA ARG A 96 7.72 15.80 -19.45
C ARG A 96 8.47 15.60 -18.13
N ALA A 97 8.43 16.59 -17.24
CA ALA A 97 9.03 16.51 -15.94
C ALA A 97 8.33 15.44 -15.07
N SER A 98 7.00 15.48 -14.98
CA SER A 98 6.23 14.51 -14.20
C SER A 98 6.50 13.06 -14.66
N ARG A 99 6.48 12.80 -15.98
CA ARG A 99 6.74 11.45 -16.49
C ARG A 99 8.19 10.99 -16.32
N ALA A 100 9.16 11.90 -16.33
CA ALA A 100 10.55 11.56 -16.08
C ALA A 100 10.81 11.06 -14.65
N MET A 101 9.94 11.41 -13.71
CA MET A 101 9.99 10.99 -12.31
C MET A 101 9.34 9.62 -12.06
N VAL A 102 8.58 9.09 -13.02
CA VAL A 102 7.69 7.93 -12.83
C VAL A 102 8.18 6.72 -13.63
N GLY A 103 8.31 5.58 -12.96
CA GLY A 103 8.39 4.26 -13.58
C GLY A 103 7.05 3.52 -13.41
N LEU A 104 6.61 2.83 -14.44
CA LEU A 104 5.37 2.03 -14.41
C LEU A 104 5.65 0.58 -14.80
N VAL A 105 5.23 -0.33 -13.97
CA VAL A 105 5.17 -1.77 -14.24
C VAL A 105 3.70 -2.17 -14.34
N PRO A 106 3.21 -2.44 -15.56
CA PRO A 106 1.81 -2.82 -15.77
C PRO A 106 1.53 -4.24 -15.27
N GLN A 107 0.25 -4.55 -15.08
CA GLN A 107 -0.20 -5.88 -14.69
C GLN A 107 0.17 -6.94 -15.74
N GLU A 108 0.00 -6.63 -17.03
CA GLU A 108 0.30 -7.55 -18.12
C GLU A 108 1.80 -7.64 -18.42
N LEU A 109 2.29 -8.87 -18.68
CA LEU A 109 3.68 -9.13 -19.03
C LEU A 109 3.97 -8.82 -20.51
N THR A 110 3.78 -7.56 -20.91
CA THR A 110 4.14 -7.12 -22.27
C THR A 110 5.62 -6.76 -22.34
N THR A 111 6.42 -7.63 -22.95
CA THR A 111 7.87 -7.44 -23.13
C THR A 111 8.28 -7.63 -24.58
N ASP A 112 9.38 -6.98 -24.98
CA ASP A 112 10.02 -7.19 -26.27
C ASP A 112 10.69 -8.57 -26.30
N ALA A 113 9.95 -9.58 -26.75
CA ALA A 113 10.27 -11.00 -26.60
C ALA A 113 11.68 -11.38 -27.14
N PHE A 114 12.13 -10.73 -28.21
CA PHE A 114 13.38 -11.04 -28.90
C PHE A 114 14.59 -10.28 -28.39
N GLU A 115 14.38 -9.26 -27.55
CA GLU A 115 15.43 -8.45 -26.95
C GLU A 115 16.05 -9.13 -25.73
N THR A 116 17.21 -8.61 -25.30
CA THR A 116 17.85 -8.97 -24.03
C THR A 116 17.50 -7.95 -22.94
N PRO A 117 17.56 -8.30 -21.65
CA PRO A 117 17.27 -7.36 -20.56
C PRO A 117 18.05 -6.04 -20.64
N PRO A 118 19.38 -6.01 -20.86
CA PRO A 118 20.11 -4.75 -21.00
C PRO A 118 19.71 -3.94 -22.24
N ALA A 119 19.35 -4.60 -23.35
CA ALA A 119 18.92 -3.91 -24.58
C ALA A 119 17.58 -3.20 -24.36
N SER A 120 16.62 -3.90 -23.75
CA SER A 120 15.32 -3.33 -23.37
C SER A 120 15.45 -2.14 -22.43
N MET A 121 16.37 -2.22 -21.43
CA MET A 121 16.65 -1.12 -20.51
C MET A 121 17.29 0.08 -21.22
N ARG A 122 18.28 -0.15 -22.09
CA ARG A 122 18.92 0.94 -22.87
C ARG A 122 17.90 1.67 -23.72
N PHE A 123 17.01 0.92 -24.38
CA PHE A 123 15.94 1.48 -25.18
C PHE A 123 15.00 2.34 -24.33
N SER A 124 14.52 1.80 -23.21
CA SER A 124 13.66 2.52 -22.28
C SER A 124 14.30 3.81 -21.80
N ARG A 125 15.59 3.75 -21.36
CA ARG A 125 16.33 4.92 -20.91
C ARG A 125 16.43 6.00 -22.00
N GLY A 126 16.67 5.59 -23.25
CA GLY A 126 16.74 6.49 -24.41
C GLY A 126 15.41 7.19 -24.69
N LEU A 127 14.26 6.52 -24.51
CA LEU A 127 12.94 7.13 -24.66
C LEU A 127 12.71 8.29 -23.69
N PHE A 128 13.32 8.23 -22.49
CA PHE A 128 13.28 9.32 -21.49
C PHE A 128 14.37 10.37 -21.70
N GLY A 129 15.11 10.31 -22.81
CA GLY A 129 16.18 11.27 -23.12
C GLY A 129 17.39 11.20 -22.19
N LYS A 130 17.54 10.14 -21.41
CA LYS A 130 18.67 9.96 -20.49
C LYS A 130 19.91 9.45 -21.23
N PRO A 131 21.12 9.97 -20.95
CA PRO A 131 22.34 9.49 -21.57
C PRO A 131 22.61 8.03 -21.20
N PRO A 132 23.38 7.28 -22.04
CA PRO A 132 23.78 5.91 -21.71
C PRO A 132 24.45 5.83 -20.34
N ASN A 133 24.04 4.85 -19.51
CA ASN A 133 24.63 4.57 -18.22
C ASN A 133 24.73 3.06 -18.01
N PRO A 134 25.79 2.41 -18.57
CA PRO A 134 25.99 0.96 -18.43
C PRO A 134 26.10 0.51 -16.97
N GLY A 135 26.75 1.32 -16.12
CA GLY A 135 26.94 0.99 -14.69
C GLY A 135 25.59 0.94 -13.94
N HIS A 136 24.68 1.87 -14.22
CA HIS A 136 23.32 1.82 -13.66
C HIS A 136 22.55 0.58 -14.14
N ILE A 137 22.61 0.27 -15.44
CA ILE A 137 21.94 -0.91 -16.01
C ILE A 137 22.48 -2.19 -15.36
N GLU A 138 23.81 -2.32 -15.23
CA GLU A 138 24.41 -3.47 -14.56
C GLU A 138 23.94 -3.55 -13.10
N LYS A 139 23.99 -2.44 -12.36
CA LYS A 139 23.54 -2.39 -10.97
C LYS A 139 22.10 -2.89 -10.83
N VAL A 140 21.18 -2.33 -11.61
CA VAL A 140 19.76 -2.71 -11.57
C VAL A 140 19.56 -4.19 -11.91
N LEU A 141 20.26 -4.71 -12.93
CA LEU A 141 20.15 -6.13 -13.29
C LEU A 141 20.71 -7.05 -12.21
N ARG A 142 21.76 -6.64 -11.47
CA ARG A 142 22.29 -7.39 -10.33
C ARG A 142 21.31 -7.36 -9.16
N ASP A 143 20.80 -6.20 -8.80
CA ASP A 143 19.82 -6.02 -7.72
C ASP A 143 18.54 -6.85 -7.96
N LEU A 144 18.19 -7.04 -9.23
CA LEU A 144 17.03 -7.86 -9.67
C LEU A 144 17.38 -9.34 -9.93
N SER A 145 18.61 -9.78 -9.65
CA SER A 145 19.09 -11.15 -9.93
C SER A 145 18.89 -11.58 -11.41
N LEU A 146 19.09 -10.65 -12.33
CA LEU A 146 18.98 -10.86 -13.77
C LEU A 146 20.32 -10.83 -14.50
N TRP A 147 21.43 -10.50 -13.81
CA TRP A 147 22.72 -10.31 -14.45
C TRP A 147 23.22 -11.56 -15.17
N ASP A 148 23.05 -12.73 -14.59
CA ASP A 148 23.46 -14.01 -15.19
C ASP A 148 22.65 -14.38 -16.44
N LYS A 149 21.53 -13.70 -16.67
CA LYS A 149 20.65 -13.84 -17.83
C LYS A 149 20.70 -12.64 -18.78
N LYS A 150 21.69 -11.75 -18.62
CA LYS A 150 21.80 -10.49 -19.41
C LYS A 150 21.86 -10.73 -20.92
N ASP A 151 22.44 -11.85 -21.35
CA ASP A 151 22.58 -12.19 -22.79
C ASP A 151 21.46 -13.12 -23.28
N SER A 152 20.53 -13.51 -22.41
CA SER A 152 19.38 -14.35 -22.78
C SER A 152 18.27 -13.51 -23.39
N ARG A 153 17.55 -14.05 -24.37
CA ARG A 153 16.35 -13.40 -24.91
C ARG A 153 15.23 -13.44 -23.87
N ILE A 154 14.49 -12.35 -23.75
CA ILE A 154 13.42 -12.21 -22.73
C ILE A 154 12.36 -13.31 -22.89
N MET A 155 12.07 -13.75 -24.13
CA MET A 155 11.12 -14.85 -24.37
C MET A 155 11.48 -16.15 -23.65
N THR A 156 12.79 -16.43 -23.46
CA THR A 156 13.27 -17.66 -22.84
C THR A 156 13.29 -17.63 -21.31
N LEU A 157 13.00 -16.49 -20.72
CA LEU A 157 12.97 -16.29 -19.26
C LEU A 157 11.68 -16.85 -18.66
N SER A 158 11.74 -17.25 -17.38
CA SER A 158 10.54 -17.61 -16.60
C SER A 158 9.59 -16.40 -16.42
N GLY A 159 8.34 -16.66 -16.05
CA GLY A 159 7.37 -15.58 -15.79
C GLY A 159 7.86 -14.57 -14.74
N GLY A 160 8.42 -15.05 -13.63
CA GLY A 160 9.00 -14.20 -12.60
C GLY A 160 10.20 -13.40 -13.09
N MET A 161 11.10 -14.01 -13.91
CA MET A 161 12.20 -13.25 -14.53
C MET A 161 11.70 -12.19 -15.50
N LYS A 162 10.68 -12.47 -16.31
CA LYS A 162 10.04 -11.47 -17.18
C LYS A 162 9.46 -10.31 -16.39
N ARG A 163 8.85 -10.58 -15.22
CA ARG A 163 8.36 -9.54 -14.30
C ARG A 163 9.51 -8.66 -13.81
N ARG A 164 10.62 -9.26 -13.39
CA ARG A 164 11.82 -8.53 -12.99
C ARG A 164 12.40 -7.69 -14.13
N VAL A 165 12.34 -8.16 -15.38
CA VAL A 165 12.75 -7.37 -16.57
C VAL A 165 11.85 -6.14 -16.74
N LEU A 166 10.53 -6.24 -16.52
CA LEU A 166 9.64 -5.06 -16.56
C LEU A 166 10.00 -4.04 -15.49
N ILE A 167 10.33 -4.50 -14.28
CA ILE A 167 10.81 -3.63 -13.21
C ILE A 167 12.14 -2.98 -13.59
N ALA A 168 13.10 -3.75 -14.13
CA ALA A 168 14.37 -3.22 -14.62
C ALA A 168 14.15 -2.13 -15.69
N LYS A 169 13.23 -2.38 -16.63
CA LYS A 169 12.86 -1.44 -17.69
C LYS A 169 12.25 -0.15 -17.10
N ALA A 170 11.38 -0.27 -16.07
CA ALA A 170 10.78 0.86 -15.39
C ALA A 170 11.81 1.68 -14.59
N LEU A 171 12.86 1.04 -14.06
CA LEU A 171 13.95 1.69 -13.31
C LEU A 171 15.06 2.25 -14.22
N ALA A 172 15.07 1.96 -15.52
CA ALA A 172 16.15 2.27 -16.44
C ALA A 172 16.49 3.77 -16.55
N HIS A 173 15.52 4.65 -16.36
CA HIS A 173 15.67 6.11 -16.43
C HIS A 173 15.82 6.78 -15.06
N GLU A 174 16.03 5.99 -13.99
CA GLU A 174 16.22 6.45 -12.61
C GLU A 174 15.01 7.25 -12.07
N PRO A 175 13.78 6.66 -12.08
CA PRO A 175 12.61 7.33 -11.55
C PRO A 175 12.67 7.45 -10.02
N GLN A 176 12.02 8.47 -9.47
CA GLN A 176 11.88 8.64 -8.03
C GLN A 176 10.63 7.92 -7.49
N ILE A 177 9.66 7.64 -8.37
CA ILE A 177 8.38 7.02 -8.04
C ILE A 177 8.17 5.81 -8.95
N LEU A 178 7.85 4.67 -8.35
CA LEU A 178 7.60 3.42 -9.07
C LEU A 178 6.16 2.94 -8.81
N PHE A 179 5.40 2.82 -9.89
CA PHE A 179 4.08 2.18 -9.87
C PHE A 179 4.19 0.71 -10.21
N LEU A 180 3.55 -0.13 -9.40
CA LEU A 180 3.44 -1.57 -9.57
C LEU A 180 1.96 -1.94 -9.62
N ASP A 181 1.43 -2.20 -10.82
CA ASP A 181 0.03 -2.59 -10.97
C ASP A 181 -0.10 -4.11 -10.84
N GLU A 182 -0.66 -4.55 -9.70
CA GLU A 182 -0.83 -5.96 -9.31
C GLU A 182 0.45 -6.80 -9.51
N PRO A 183 1.56 -6.46 -8.83
CA PRO A 183 2.90 -6.99 -9.14
C PRO A 183 3.03 -8.50 -8.97
N THR A 184 2.17 -9.13 -8.19
CA THR A 184 2.25 -10.57 -7.85
C THR A 184 1.04 -11.36 -8.36
N ALA A 185 0.19 -10.75 -9.19
CA ALA A 185 -0.95 -11.44 -9.78
C ALA A 185 -0.48 -12.66 -10.61
N GLY A 186 -1.00 -13.85 -10.29
CA GLY A 186 -0.66 -15.09 -10.99
C GLY A 186 0.75 -15.63 -10.69
N VAL A 187 1.40 -15.15 -9.63
CA VAL A 187 2.74 -15.58 -9.20
C VAL A 187 2.63 -16.54 -8.00
N ASP A 188 3.46 -17.55 -7.96
CA ASP A 188 3.52 -18.49 -6.83
C ASP A 188 4.04 -17.81 -5.54
N VAL A 189 3.89 -18.51 -4.41
CA VAL A 189 4.20 -17.98 -3.07
C VAL A 189 5.68 -17.60 -2.91
N GLU A 190 6.59 -18.38 -3.48
CA GLU A 190 8.03 -18.16 -3.35
C GLU A 190 8.46 -16.91 -4.14
N LEU A 191 8.03 -16.81 -5.40
CA LEU A 191 8.28 -15.63 -6.22
C LEU A 191 7.63 -14.36 -5.66
N ARG A 192 6.51 -14.49 -4.95
CA ARG A 192 5.85 -13.37 -4.26
C ARG A 192 6.75 -12.83 -3.13
N LYS A 193 7.33 -13.70 -2.31
CA LYS A 193 8.26 -13.30 -1.24
C LYS A 193 9.50 -12.59 -1.79
N ASP A 194 10.06 -13.11 -2.88
CA ASP A 194 11.19 -12.47 -3.56
C ASP A 194 10.83 -11.06 -4.06
N MET A 195 9.62 -10.89 -4.60
CA MET A 195 9.12 -9.58 -5.04
C MET A 195 8.98 -8.62 -3.87
N TRP A 196 8.51 -9.07 -2.70
CA TRP A 196 8.39 -8.24 -1.51
C TRP A 196 9.76 -7.76 -1.00
N GLN A 197 10.76 -8.65 -1.01
CA GLN A 197 12.13 -8.27 -0.64
C GLN A 197 12.69 -7.21 -1.60
N LEU A 198 12.46 -7.37 -2.89
CA LEU A 198 12.85 -6.40 -3.91
C LEU A 198 12.20 -5.03 -3.69
N VAL A 199 10.88 -5.00 -3.46
CA VAL A 199 10.12 -3.76 -3.20
C VAL A 199 10.68 -3.03 -1.98
N ARG A 200 10.97 -3.76 -0.89
CA ARG A 200 11.59 -3.19 0.32
C ARG A 200 13.00 -2.63 0.04
N ALA A 201 13.80 -3.33 -0.76
CA ALA A 201 15.15 -2.87 -1.13
C ALA A 201 15.08 -1.57 -1.97
N LEU A 202 14.14 -1.48 -2.92
CA LEU A 202 13.92 -0.26 -3.70
C LEU A 202 13.47 0.91 -2.82
N ARG A 203 12.54 0.68 -1.88
CA ARG A 203 12.14 1.69 -0.91
C ARG A 203 13.33 2.16 -0.06
N ALA A 204 14.14 1.22 0.43
CA ALA A 204 15.34 1.53 1.21
C ALA A 204 16.38 2.35 0.42
N SER A 205 16.39 2.27 -0.92
CA SER A 205 17.21 3.12 -1.79
C SER A 205 16.60 4.50 -2.07
N GLY A 206 15.45 4.83 -1.47
CA GLY A 206 14.80 6.14 -1.57
C GLY A 206 13.70 6.25 -2.62
N VAL A 207 13.35 5.15 -3.31
CA VAL A 207 12.26 5.15 -4.29
C VAL A 207 10.91 5.11 -3.56
N THR A 208 10.00 6.02 -3.92
CA THR A 208 8.59 5.97 -3.48
C THR A 208 7.86 4.90 -4.29
N ILE A 209 7.13 4.02 -3.64
CA ILE A 209 6.47 2.90 -4.33
C ILE A 209 4.97 2.98 -4.12
N ILE A 210 4.23 2.95 -5.22
CA ILE A 210 2.79 2.82 -5.22
C ILE A 210 2.44 1.47 -5.84
N LEU A 211 1.82 0.61 -5.06
CA LEU A 211 1.37 -0.67 -5.56
C LEU A 211 -0.16 -0.79 -5.48
N THR A 212 -0.74 -1.38 -6.51
CA THR A 212 -2.13 -1.82 -6.43
C THR A 212 -2.16 -3.30 -6.17
N THR A 213 -3.09 -3.73 -5.36
CA THR A 213 -3.34 -5.14 -5.13
C THR A 213 -4.78 -5.39 -4.71
N HIS A 214 -5.25 -6.59 -4.95
CA HIS A 214 -6.47 -7.12 -4.34
C HIS A 214 -6.13 -8.18 -3.27
N TYR A 215 -4.84 -8.50 -3.11
CA TYR A 215 -4.33 -9.36 -2.05
C TYR A 215 -3.97 -8.52 -0.83
N ILE A 216 -4.74 -8.66 0.21
CA ILE A 216 -4.61 -7.84 1.42
C ILE A 216 -3.33 -8.15 2.18
N GLU A 217 -2.91 -9.43 2.15
CA GLU A 217 -1.63 -9.89 2.72
C GLU A 217 -0.42 -9.10 2.19
N GLU A 218 -0.45 -8.68 0.92
CA GLU A 218 0.63 -7.90 0.33
C GLU A 218 0.73 -6.51 0.94
N ALA A 219 -0.40 -5.85 1.12
CA ALA A 219 -0.44 -4.55 1.77
C ALA A 219 -0.04 -4.66 3.25
N GLU A 220 -0.49 -5.72 3.93
CA GLU A 220 -0.14 -6.00 5.32
C GLU A 220 1.36 -6.23 5.48
N GLU A 221 1.99 -6.95 4.56
CA GLU A 221 3.40 -7.27 4.61
C GLU A 221 4.31 -6.08 4.24
N MET A 222 3.95 -5.28 3.23
CA MET A 222 4.87 -4.31 2.64
C MET A 222 4.53 -2.85 2.89
N ALA A 223 3.23 -2.50 2.98
CA ALA A 223 2.84 -1.11 2.95
C ALA A 223 3.19 -0.36 4.25
N ASP A 224 3.58 0.90 4.12
CA ASP A 224 3.64 1.86 5.21
C ASP A 224 2.25 2.48 5.43
N ARG A 225 1.57 2.86 4.32
CA ARG A 225 0.20 3.38 4.32
C ARG A 225 -0.67 2.62 3.33
N VAL A 226 -1.96 2.56 3.65
CA VAL A 226 -2.96 1.85 2.86
C VAL A 226 -4.07 2.81 2.46
N GLY A 227 -4.40 2.82 1.17
CA GLY A 227 -5.60 3.44 0.63
C GLY A 227 -6.61 2.37 0.21
N VAL A 228 -7.87 2.57 0.52
CA VAL A 228 -8.96 1.70 0.06
C VAL A 228 -9.80 2.45 -0.97
N ILE A 229 -9.91 1.88 -2.17
CA ILE A 229 -10.74 2.42 -3.25
C ILE A 229 -11.87 1.46 -3.59
N ASN A 230 -13.09 1.97 -3.74
CA ASN A 230 -14.24 1.21 -4.19
C ASN A 230 -15.14 2.07 -5.08
N LYS A 231 -15.69 1.50 -6.15
CA LYS A 231 -16.60 2.17 -7.10
C LYS A 231 -16.11 3.57 -7.56
N GLY A 232 -14.79 3.74 -7.68
CA GLY A 232 -14.15 4.98 -8.11
C GLY A 232 -13.95 6.03 -7.03
N GLU A 233 -14.17 5.72 -5.76
CA GLU A 233 -14.01 6.63 -4.61
C GLU A 233 -12.98 6.09 -3.63
N ILE A 234 -12.13 6.96 -3.06
CA ILE A 234 -11.25 6.58 -1.95
C ILE A 234 -12.08 6.63 -0.66
N ILE A 235 -12.20 5.48 -0.01
CA ILE A 235 -12.97 5.30 1.21
C ILE A 235 -12.13 5.67 2.43
N LEU A 236 -10.85 5.32 2.39
CA LEU A 236 -9.94 5.44 3.51
C LEU A 236 -8.50 5.60 3.00
N VAL A 237 -7.73 6.43 3.68
CA VAL A 237 -6.26 6.48 3.59
C VAL A 237 -5.72 6.57 5.01
N GLU A 238 -4.92 5.61 5.43
CA GLU A 238 -4.38 5.57 6.79
C GLU A 238 -3.00 4.90 6.82
N ASP A 239 -2.18 5.25 7.82
CA ASP A 239 -1.01 4.46 8.21
C ASP A 239 -1.44 3.04 8.58
N LYS A 240 -0.69 2.04 8.12
CA LYS A 240 -1.03 0.64 8.35
C LYS A 240 -1.12 0.29 9.84
N VAL A 241 -0.17 0.75 10.65
CA VAL A 241 -0.14 0.48 12.10
C VAL A 241 -1.32 1.15 12.78
N GLU A 242 -1.62 2.40 12.41
CA GLU A 242 -2.77 3.12 12.94
C GLU A 242 -4.10 2.49 12.50
N LEU A 243 -4.20 2.01 11.27
CA LEU A 243 -5.38 1.30 10.78
C LEU A 243 -5.63 0.03 11.59
N MET A 244 -4.58 -0.77 11.78
CA MET A 244 -4.64 -1.99 12.61
C MET A 244 -4.97 -1.67 14.08
N ARG A 245 -4.48 -0.54 14.59
CA ARG A 245 -4.78 -0.09 15.96
C ARG A 245 -6.22 0.40 16.11
N LYS A 246 -6.75 1.14 15.12
CA LYS A 246 -8.09 1.75 15.17
C LYS A 246 -9.22 0.76 14.90
N LEU A 247 -9.03 -0.12 13.93
CA LEU A 247 -10.06 -1.01 13.42
C LEU A 247 -9.79 -2.49 13.70
N GLY A 248 -8.55 -2.82 14.06
CA GLY A 248 -8.17 -4.18 14.44
C GLY A 248 -8.83 -4.57 15.75
N ARG A 249 -9.58 -5.66 15.72
CA ARG A 249 -10.11 -6.31 16.92
C ARG A 249 -9.19 -7.45 17.29
N LYS A 250 -9.00 -7.68 18.59
CA LYS A 250 -8.35 -8.90 19.07
C LYS A 250 -9.40 -9.92 19.42
N GLN A 251 -9.10 -11.16 19.10
CA GLN A 251 -9.92 -12.30 19.46
C GLN A 251 -9.10 -13.21 20.36
N LEU A 252 -9.69 -13.61 21.46
CA LEU A 252 -9.21 -14.68 22.30
C LEU A 252 -10.02 -15.91 21.96
N THR A 253 -9.37 -16.92 21.39
CA THR A 253 -9.97 -18.23 21.14
C THR A 253 -9.57 -19.18 22.27
N LEU A 254 -10.55 -19.78 22.88
CA LEU A 254 -10.42 -20.77 23.94
C LEU A 254 -10.81 -22.14 23.39
N GLU A 255 -9.86 -23.08 23.34
CA GLU A 255 -10.13 -24.46 22.96
C GLU A 255 -10.67 -25.23 24.16
N LEU A 256 -11.92 -25.70 24.08
CA LEU A 256 -12.59 -26.34 25.17
C LEU A 256 -12.15 -27.81 25.33
N HIS A 257 -12.11 -28.31 26.57
CA HIS A 257 -11.91 -29.72 26.85
C HIS A 257 -13.12 -30.55 26.38
N GLU A 258 -14.33 -30.05 26.62
CA GLU A 258 -15.57 -30.72 26.27
C GLU A 258 -16.37 -29.84 25.34
N ARG A 259 -17.09 -30.46 24.42
CA ARG A 259 -18.01 -29.75 23.54
C ARG A 259 -19.16 -29.17 24.34
N ILE A 260 -19.56 -27.95 24.01
CA ILE A 260 -20.79 -27.34 24.47
C ILE A 260 -21.73 -27.09 23.30
N ASP A 261 -23.04 -27.26 23.50
CA ASP A 261 -24.04 -27.05 22.47
C ASP A 261 -24.59 -25.62 22.46
N ALA A 262 -24.42 -24.88 23.57
CA ALA A 262 -24.81 -23.48 23.71
C ALA A 262 -23.94 -22.78 24.75
N ILE A 263 -23.82 -21.47 24.62
CA ILE A 263 -23.15 -20.60 25.60
C ILE A 263 -24.12 -20.40 26.78
N PRO A 264 -23.68 -20.64 28.03
CA PRO A 264 -24.52 -20.38 29.22
C PRO A 264 -24.91 -18.89 29.31
N ALA A 265 -26.15 -18.61 29.72
CA ALA A 265 -26.67 -17.25 29.90
C ALA A 265 -25.85 -16.39 30.88
N THR A 266 -25.12 -17.03 31.79
CA THR A 266 -24.19 -16.33 32.73
C THR A 266 -23.00 -15.67 32.04
N LEU A 267 -22.77 -15.96 30.75
CA LEU A 267 -21.69 -15.43 29.93
C LEU A 267 -22.17 -14.47 28.84
N ASP A 268 -23.47 -14.12 28.81
CA ASP A 268 -24.04 -13.25 27.76
C ASP A 268 -23.38 -11.86 27.70
N ASP A 269 -22.96 -11.31 28.84
CA ASP A 269 -22.31 -10.01 28.93
C ASP A 269 -20.97 -9.95 28.16
N TYR A 270 -20.36 -11.09 27.88
CA TYR A 270 -19.08 -11.17 27.16
C TYR A 270 -19.23 -11.27 25.64
N HIS A 271 -20.45 -11.35 25.12
CA HIS A 271 -20.72 -11.48 23.69
C HIS A 271 -19.84 -12.52 22.98
N LEU A 272 -19.77 -13.71 23.57
CA LEU A 272 -18.97 -14.81 23.05
C LEU A 272 -19.60 -15.39 21.79
N THR A 273 -18.77 -15.95 20.91
CA THR A 273 -19.19 -16.72 19.76
C THR A 273 -18.73 -18.16 19.92
N LEU A 274 -19.64 -19.11 19.70
CA LEU A 274 -19.32 -20.54 19.72
C LEU A 274 -18.89 -20.99 18.33
N GLY A 275 -17.75 -21.68 18.24
CA GLY A 275 -17.28 -22.30 17.00
C GLY A 275 -18.26 -23.35 16.49
N ALA A 276 -18.23 -23.62 15.17
CA ALA A 276 -19.21 -24.53 14.52
C ALA A 276 -19.20 -25.97 15.06
N ASP A 277 -18.09 -26.41 15.62
CA ASP A 277 -17.92 -27.74 16.23
C ASP A 277 -18.27 -27.80 17.71
N GLY A 278 -18.58 -26.65 18.33
CA GLY A 278 -18.88 -26.51 19.74
C GLY A 278 -17.67 -26.67 20.67
N LYS A 279 -16.44 -26.68 20.15
CA LYS A 279 -15.21 -26.86 20.91
C LYS A 279 -14.37 -25.60 21.07
N GLU A 280 -14.79 -24.50 20.45
CA GLU A 280 -14.10 -23.22 20.53
C GLU A 280 -15.04 -22.13 21.03
N LEU A 281 -14.57 -21.32 21.97
CA LEU A 281 -15.21 -20.08 22.37
C LEU A 281 -14.34 -18.92 21.92
N ILE A 282 -14.94 -17.97 21.20
CA ILE A 282 -14.26 -16.80 20.65
C ILE A 282 -14.78 -15.57 21.38
N TYR A 283 -13.87 -14.85 22.05
CA TYR A 283 -14.11 -13.57 22.67
C TYR A 283 -13.45 -12.45 21.86
N THR A 284 -14.25 -11.53 21.35
CA THR A 284 -13.74 -10.37 20.60
C THR A 284 -13.68 -9.16 21.53
N TYR A 285 -12.49 -8.56 21.68
CA TYR A 285 -12.28 -7.42 22.57
C TYR A 285 -11.55 -6.26 21.88
N ASP A 286 -11.84 -5.04 22.32
CA ASP A 286 -11.16 -3.82 21.87
C ASP A 286 -9.90 -3.59 22.69
N THR A 287 -8.77 -3.34 22.03
CA THR A 287 -7.49 -3.04 22.70
C THR A 287 -7.37 -1.59 23.14
N ARG A 288 -8.35 -0.73 22.80
CA ARG A 288 -8.36 0.70 23.17
C ARG A 288 -8.84 0.95 24.60
N GLY A 289 -9.49 -0.03 25.23
CA GLY A 289 -9.92 0.07 26.61
C GLY A 289 -8.78 -0.21 27.60
N GLU A 290 -8.77 0.49 28.75
CA GLU A 290 -7.80 0.23 29.84
C GLU A 290 -7.87 -1.21 30.37
N ARG A 291 -8.98 -1.92 30.14
CA ARG A 291 -9.21 -3.30 30.57
C ARG A 291 -9.74 -4.14 29.42
N THR A 292 -9.03 -5.20 29.07
CA THR A 292 -9.40 -6.15 28.01
C THR A 292 -10.58 -7.05 28.40
N GLY A 293 -10.96 -7.10 29.65
CA GLY A 293 -12.00 -8.00 30.16
C GLY A 293 -11.61 -9.48 30.23
N ILE A 294 -10.41 -9.86 29.75
CA ILE A 294 -9.98 -11.26 29.67
C ILE A 294 -9.97 -11.93 31.04
N THR A 295 -9.43 -11.27 32.06
CA THR A 295 -9.36 -11.85 33.41
C THR A 295 -10.76 -12.14 33.93
N ALA A 296 -11.68 -11.18 33.83
CA ALA A 296 -13.07 -11.37 34.26
C ALA A 296 -13.78 -12.47 33.46
N LEU A 297 -13.50 -12.59 32.18
CA LEU A 297 -14.02 -13.69 31.35
C LEU A 297 -13.50 -15.05 31.83
N LEU A 298 -12.21 -15.18 32.12
CA LEU A 298 -11.61 -16.45 32.58
C LEU A 298 -12.20 -16.87 33.93
N ASP A 299 -12.42 -15.91 34.85
CA ASP A 299 -13.09 -16.15 36.13
C ASP A 299 -14.54 -16.60 35.91
N ALA A 300 -15.29 -15.96 35.02
CA ALA A 300 -16.67 -16.31 34.70
C ALA A 300 -16.78 -17.71 34.05
N LEU A 301 -15.86 -18.08 33.19
CA LEU A 301 -15.78 -19.42 32.60
C LEU A 301 -15.53 -20.49 33.66
N HIS A 302 -14.63 -20.20 34.60
CA HIS A 302 -14.35 -21.10 35.74
C HIS A 302 -15.61 -21.32 36.61
N LEU A 303 -16.33 -20.25 36.93
CA LEU A 303 -17.59 -20.32 37.69
C LEU A 303 -18.70 -21.07 36.92
N ALA A 304 -18.74 -20.95 35.60
CA ALA A 304 -19.66 -21.69 34.72
C ALA A 304 -19.27 -23.15 34.52
N GLY A 305 -18.15 -23.60 35.12
CA GLY A 305 -17.64 -24.98 34.96
C GLY A 305 -17.04 -25.31 33.59
N ILE A 306 -16.82 -24.31 32.76
CA ILE A 306 -16.25 -24.49 31.42
C ILE A 306 -14.72 -24.56 31.55
N ARG A 307 -14.15 -25.68 31.11
CA ARG A 307 -12.71 -25.90 31.10
C ARG A 307 -12.17 -25.82 29.67
N PHE A 308 -11.05 -25.16 29.50
CA PHE A 308 -10.33 -25.08 28.22
C PHE A 308 -8.97 -25.74 28.35
N ARG A 309 -8.47 -26.31 27.24
CA ARG A 309 -7.16 -26.98 27.15
C ARG A 309 -6.05 -26.05 26.67
N ASP A 310 -6.43 -25.06 25.86
CA ASP A 310 -5.52 -24.08 25.29
C ASP A 310 -6.24 -22.75 25.05
N LEU A 311 -5.48 -21.69 24.96
CA LEU A 311 -5.96 -20.37 24.59
C LEU A 311 -4.92 -19.67 23.71
N HIS A 312 -5.39 -19.04 22.67
CA HIS A 312 -4.55 -18.21 21.82
C HIS A 312 -5.24 -16.90 21.46
N THR A 313 -4.44 -15.86 21.19
CA THR A 313 -4.95 -14.56 20.76
C THR A 313 -4.59 -14.34 19.32
N THR A 314 -5.59 -13.99 18.52
CA THR A 314 -5.42 -13.53 17.14
C THR A 314 -5.80 -12.06 17.04
N GLN A 315 -5.11 -11.32 16.21
CA GLN A 315 -5.51 -9.96 15.85
C GLN A 315 -6.23 -10.04 14.51
N SER A 316 -7.30 -9.24 14.34
CA SER A 316 -7.95 -9.10 13.02
C SER A 316 -6.91 -8.79 11.97
N SER A 317 -7.00 -9.48 10.86
CA SER A 317 -6.20 -9.19 9.68
C SER A 317 -6.66 -7.89 9.02
N LEU A 318 -5.82 -7.33 8.17
CA LEU A 318 -6.22 -6.21 7.31
C LEU A 318 -7.40 -6.63 6.40
N GLU A 319 -7.54 -7.94 6.14
CA GLU A 319 -8.63 -8.53 5.38
C GLU A 319 -9.98 -8.37 6.09
N ASP A 320 -10.05 -8.67 7.39
CA ASP A 320 -11.28 -8.50 8.18
C ASP A 320 -11.74 -7.04 8.20
N ILE A 321 -10.76 -6.13 8.32
CA ILE A 321 -11.01 -4.69 8.30
C ILE A 321 -11.53 -4.26 6.92
N PHE A 322 -10.90 -4.72 5.85
CA PHE A 322 -11.28 -4.40 4.48
C PHE A 322 -12.69 -4.89 4.12
N VAL A 323 -13.00 -6.14 4.45
CA VAL A 323 -14.34 -6.72 4.26
C VAL A 323 -15.39 -5.93 5.04
N GLY A 324 -15.06 -5.53 6.28
CA GLY A 324 -15.92 -4.68 7.10
C GLY A 324 -16.21 -3.32 6.45
N LEU A 325 -15.19 -2.65 5.94
CA LEU A 325 -15.32 -1.35 5.25
C LEU A 325 -16.17 -1.44 3.99
N LEU A 326 -16.06 -2.52 3.21
CA LEU A 326 -16.84 -2.71 1.98
C LEU A 326 -18.31 -3.03 2.26
N ARG A 327 -18.64 -3.72 3.36
CA ARG A 327 -20.01 -4.08 3.74
C ARG A 327 -20.83 -2.92 4.30
N HIS A 328 -20.18 -1.91 4.88
CA HIS A 328 -20.86 -0.77 5.52
C HIS A 328 -21.07 0.41 4.56
N GLN A 329 -20.73 0.27 3.27
CA GLN A 329 -21.11 1.24 2.25
C GLN A 329 -22.51 0.95 1.73
N PRO A 330 -23.44 1.94 1.77
CA PRO A 330 -24.81 1.81 1.26
C PRO A 330 -24.87 1.57 -0.25
#